data_0ac9f7053fb3dab153c4ccbf6f6ab115
#
_entry.id   0ac9f7053fb3dab153c4ccbf6f6ab115
#
_cell.length_a   1.000
_cell.length_b   1.000
_cell.length_c   1.000
_cell.angle_alpha   90.00
_cell.angle_beta   90.00
_cell.angle_gamma   90.00
#
_symmetry.space_group_name_H-M   'P 1'
#
loop_
_entity.id
_entity.type
_entity.pdbx_description
1 polymer ?
#
loop_
_entity_poly.entity_id
_entity_poly.type
_entity_poly.pdbx_seq_one_letter_code
_entity_poly.pdbx_strand_id
1 'polypeptide(L)'
;MASNDSWAKTPAQPKRVGLFGLVCLVISAMLGGGVYNLPQSVAQGASAVAVLFAWIVTGLGMLCLANVFRILSIEKPELKNGIYSYAEKGFGRFMGFLVAYGYWVCNCFAMVVYAILLPSTLDLFFPGVFGDGTNWASIALSSGITWLMFVLACRGAQSTAIINAIGTIGKVVPIVLFILLMGSCFSGDFFAQHALGSQGAATLERAQFFDQVGSAMMITLFLFIGIEGAVVVSGEAVNAKAVSRATMIGFTVTLVLYVLVSIVPYGSFTQDEIGAMANPSMAALLASHFGLWGALLVNVGIVISVLSAWLVWTVMLGQMPFYAAKDRVFPQVFCKENRVGAPVPSLLATTLVVQGLIVLAHFVQGNAWQVMVNITAVMAMPCYLVCSFYLFKLALRGPWSSCVRRSTGLAFGLAATLFSCYLIYEANIELLVVACTIFVIGFPIYLWARRKEQVFTKSEACLAVIIVIAAIVGICSMVGLI
;
A
#
# COMPACT_ATOMS: atom_id res chain seq x y z
N MET A 1 -16.84 60.43 -9.77
CA MET A 1 -17.31 59.23 -9.08
C MET A 1 -16.40 58.08 -9.49
N ALA A 2 -15.40 57.78 -8.69
CA ALA A 2 -14.44 56.70 -8.93
C ALA A 2 -14.99 55.43 -8.29
N SER A 3 -15.23 54.39 -9.07
CA SER A 3 -15.64 53.08 -8.61
C SER A 3 -14.43 52.31 -8.10
N ASN A 4 -14.45 52.02 -6.82
CA ASN A 4 -13.49 51.19 -6.07
C ASN A 4 -13.75 49.72 -6.37
N ASP A 5 -13.06 49.14 -7.35
CA ASP A 5 -13.03 47.68 -7.58
C ASP A 5 -11.65 47.11 -7.23
N SER A 6 -11.37 47.00 -5.91
CA SER A 6 -10.10 46.45 -5.40
C SER A 6 -10.30 45.31 -4.45
N TRP A 7 -11.03 44.24 -4.83
CA TRP A 7 -11.14 42.99 -3.99
C TRP A 7 -11.17 41.69 -4.78
N ALA A 8 -10.58 41.65 -5.95
CA ALA A 8 -10.25 40.37 -6.57
C ALA A 8 -8.93 39.88 -5.96
N LYS A 9 -8.97 39.20 -4.79
CA LYS A 9 -7.84 38.40 -4.30
C LYS A 9 -7.56 37.36 -5.37
N THR A 10 -6.44 37.54 -6.11
CA THR A 10 -5.87 36.48 -6.96
C THR A 10 -5.77 35.20 -6.12
N PRO A 11 -6.32 34.06 -6.57
CA PRO A 11 -6.17 32.82 -5.84
C PRO A 11 -4.69 32.54 -5.69
N ALA A 12 -4.22 32.34 -4.45
CA ALA A 12 -2.84 32.02 -4.16
C ALA A 12 -2.47 30.77 -4.98
N GLN A 13 -1.49 30.89 -5.87
CA GLN A 13 -0.99 29.75 -6.64
C GLN A 13 -0.56 28.69 -5.62
N PRO A 14 -0.99 27.42 -5.76
CA PRO A 14 -0.61 26.37 -4.84
C PRO A 14 0.93 26.28 -4.81
N LYS A 15 1.52 26.32 -3.60
CA LYS A 15 2.98 26.20 -3.42
C LYS A 15 3.42 24.87 -4.03
N ARG A 16 4.21 24.93 -5.09
CA ARG A 16 4.77 23.75 -5.76
C ARG A 16 5.75 23.04 -4.82
N VAL A 17 5.61 21.72 -4.71
CA VAL A 17 6.43 20.89 -3.84
C VAL A 17 7.80 20.64 -4.49
N GLY A 18 8.89 21.00 -3.77
CA GLY A 18 10.27 20.77 -4.22
C GLY A 18 10.74 19.30 -4.04
N LEU A 19 11.95 19.00 -4.53
CA LEU A 19 12.51 17.64 -4.51
C LEU A 19 12.50 17.01 -3.10
N PHE A 20 12.95 17.74 -2.08
CA PHE A 20 13.01 17.22 -0.71
C PHE A 20 11.60 16.86 -0.18
N GLY A 21 10.62 17.74 -0.38
CA GLY A 21 9.23 17.46 0.02
C GLY A 21 8.64 16.24 -0.69
N LEU A 22 8.96 16.06 -2.00
CA LEU A 22 8.54 14.90 -2.76
C LEU A 22 9.22 13.61 -2.26
N VAL A 23 10.51 13.64 -1.92
CA VAL A 23 11.22 12.49 -1.33
C VAL A 23 10.60 12.10 0.01
N CYS A 24 10.36 13.06 0.90
CA CYS A 24 9.68 12.81 2.17
C CYS A 24 8.29 12.22 1.97
N LEU A 25 7.56 12.68 0.96
CA LEU A 25 6.22 12.18 0.64
C LEU A 25 6.26 10.73 0.16
N VAL A 26 7.21 10.38 -0.73
CA VAL A 26 7.39 8.99 -1.19
C VAL A 26 7.77 8.07 -0.03
N ILE A 27 8.76 8.46 0.77
CA ILE A 27 9.18 7.68 1.95
C ILE A 27 8.00 7.53 2.92
N SER A 28 7.25 8.61 3.18
CA SER A 28 6.10 8.56 4.08
C SER A 28 4.95 7.71 3.55
N ALA A 29 4.73 7.67 2.24
CA ALA A 29 3.70 6.83 1.63
C ALA A 29 4.05 5.34 1.70
N MET A 30 5.32 4.99 1.53
CA MET A 30 5.79 3.61 1.60
C MET A 30 5.98 3.14 3.05
N LEU A 31 6.59 3.95 3.94
CA LEU A 31 6.75 3.62 5.36
C LEU A 31 5.41 3.72 6.09
N GLY A 32 4.57 2.71 5.92
CA GLY A 32 3.31 2.54 6.63
C GLY A 32 3.47 1.83 7.98
N GLY A 33 2.35 1.37 8.57
CA GLY A 33 2.35 0.56 9.79
C GLY A 33 3.00 -0.81 9.64
N GLY A 34 3.06 -1.35 8.42
CA GLY A 34 3.57 -2.68 8.13
C GLY A 34 5.03 -2.90 8.52
N VAL A 35 5.88 -1.87 8.48
CA VAL A 35 7.30 -1.97 8.82
C VAL A 35 7.53 -2.41 10.28
N TYR A 36 6.64 -2.04 11.20
CA TYR A 36 6.79 -2.33 12.63
C TYR A 36 6.52 -3.80 12.99
N ASN A 37 5.83 -4.54 12.11
CA ASN A 37 5.61 -5.97 12.22
C ASN A 37 6.40 -6.78 11.19
N LEU A 38 7.20 -6.11 10.36
CA LEU A 38 7.95 -6.75 9.29
C LEU A 38 8.84 -7.91 9.75
N PRO A 39 9.63 -7.79 10.84
CA PRO A 39 10.48 -8.91 11.29
C PRO A 39 9.68 -10.20 11.54
N GLN A 40 8.62 -10.12 12.32
CA GLN A 40 7.76 -11.27 12.62
C GLN A 40 7.11 -11.83 11.37
N SER A 41 6.51 -10.93 10.55
CA SER A 41 5.74 -11.34 9.38
C SER A 41 6.56 -12.14 8.37
N VAL A 42 7.81 -11.74 8.12
CA VAL A 42 8.68 -12.51 7.21
C VAL A 42 9.21 -13.78 7.87
N ALA A 43 9.50 -13.75 9.18
CA ALA A 43 10.05 -14.90 9.90
C ALA A 43 9.02 -16.02 10.10
N GLN A 44 7.72 -15.72 10.13
CA GLN A 44 6.66 -16.73 10.19
C GLN A 44 6.69 -17.71 9.02
N GLY A 45 7.17 -17.29 7.86
CA GLY A 45 7.18 -18.12 6.66
C GLY A 45 8.54 -18.31 6.01
N ALA A 46 9.62 -17.61 6.46
CA ALA A 46 10.86 -17.60 5.71
C ALA A 46 12.10 -17.44 6.59
N SER A 47 13.16 -18.19 6.26
CA SER A 47 14.51 -18.06 6.80
C SER A 47 15.19 -16.77 6.32
N ALA A 48 16.24 -16.34 7.00
CA ALA A 48 16.98 -15.11 6.65
C ALA A 48 17.44 -15.09 5.19
N VAL A 49 17.94 -16.21 4.68
CA VAL A 49 18.41 -16.33 3.28
C VAL A 49 17.23 -16.22 2.31
N ALA A 50 16.09 -16.87 2.61
CA ALA A 50 14.88 -16.76 1.78
C ALA A 50 14.33 -15.33 1.78
N VAL A 51 14.34 -14.64 2.93
CA VAL A 51 13.96 -13.22 3.05
C VAL A 51 14.88 -12.32 2.23
N LEU A 52 16.19 -12.51 2.27
CA LEU A 52 17.14 -11.76 1.44
C LEU A 52 16.88 -11.98 -0.05
N PHE A 53 16.62 -13.23 -0.45
CA PHE A 53 16.30 -13.54 -1.84
C PHE A 53 14.97 -12.91 -2.27
N ALA A 54 13.95 -12.96 -1.41
CA ALA A 54 12.68 -12.27 -1.63
C ALA A 54 12.86 -10.76 -1.81
N TRP A 55 13.73 -10.10 -1.02
CA TRP A 55 14.06 -8.67 -1.19
C TRP A 55 14.76 -8.37 -2.50
N ILE A 56 15.64 -9.24 -2.97
CA ILE A 56 16.29 -9.07 -4.29
C ILE A 56 15.23 -9.14 -5.40
N VAL A 57 14.39 -10.17 -5.40
CA VAL A 57 13.36 -10.38 -6.44
C VAL A 57 12.33 -9.25 -6.40
N THR A 58 11.74 -8.99 -5.23
CA THR A 58 10.73 -7.93 -5.07
C THR A 58 11.34 -6.54 -5.30
N GLY A 59 12.53 -6.28 -4.80
CA GLY A 59 13.23 -5.01 -5.00
C GLY A 59 13.49 -4.71 -6.48
N LEU A 60 13.95 -5.69 -7.24
CA LEU A 60 14.16 -5.55 -8.70
C LEU A 60 12.83 -5.39 -9.44
N GLY A 61 11.81 -6.18 -9.09
CA GLY A 61 10.49 -6.07 -9.68
C GLY A 61 9.83 -4.72 -9.40
N MET A 62 9.89 -4.24 -8.17
CA MET A 62 9.36 -2.94 -7.77
C MET A 62 10.16 -1.77 -8.35
N LEU A 63 11.48 -1.93 -8.56
CA LEU A 63 12.29 -0.98 -9.32
C LEU A 63 11.79 -0.86 -10.76
N CYS A 64 11.43 -1.98 -11.39
CA CYS A 64 10.83 -1.98 -12.72
C CYS A 64 9.47 -1.25 -12.70
N LEU A 65 8.59 -1.52 -11.73
CA LEU A 65 7.31 -0.84 -11.57
C LEU A 65 7.47 0.67 -11.29
N ALA A 66 8.42 1.07 -10.44
CA ALA A 66 8.75 2.48 -10.23
C ALA A 66 9.12 3.20 -11.54
N ASN A 67 9.91 2.52 -12.38
CA ASN A 67 10.25 3.04 -13.70
C ASN A 67 9.06 3.04 -14.66
N VAL A 68 8.13 2.09 -14.59
CA VAL A 68 6.87 2.12 -15.33
C VAL A 68 6.11 3.41 -15.03
N PHE A 69 5.85 3.70 -13.75
CA PHE A 69 5.13 4.90 -13.35
C PHE A 69 5.89 6.18 -13.73
N ARG A 70 7.22 6.19 -13.54
CA ARG A 70 8.09 7.29 -13.96
C ARG A 70 7.98 7.58 -15.46
N ILE A 71 8.07 6.55 -16.30
CA ILE A 71 8.03 6.67 -17.76
C ILE A 71 6.63 7.10 -18.19
N LEU A 72 5.58 6.49 -17.65
CA LEU A 72 4.20 6.88 -17.96
C LEU A 72 3.90 8.34 -17.60
N SER A 73 4.41 8.83 -16.47
CA SER A 73 4.24 10.24 -16.08
C SER A 73 4.93 11.24 -17.02
N ILE A 74 6.00 10.82 -17.71
CA ILE A 74 6.73 11.62 -18.71
C ILE A 74 6.06 11.53 -20.08
N GLU A 75 5.70 10.30 -20.52
CA GLU A 75 5.15 10.04 -21.86
C GLU A 75 3.67 10.42 -21.98
N LYS A 76 2.95 10.42 -20.85
CA LYS A 76 1.51 10.72 -20.76
C LYS A 76 1.19 11.73 -19.66
N PRO A 77 1.75 12.95 -19.74
CA PRO A 77 1.55 13.98 -18.71
C PRO A 77 0.11 14.49 -18.60
N GLU A 78 -0.73 14.18 -19.60
CA GLU A 78 -2.17 14.51 -19.60
C GLU A 78 -2.96 13.59 -18.65
N LEU A 79 -2.45 12.39 -18.30
CA LEU A 79 -3.11 11.43 -17.44
C LEU A 79 -2.68 11.64 -15.97
N LYS A 80 -3.28 12.65 -15.32
CA LYS A 80 -2.88 13.12 -13.97
C LYS A 80 -3.64 12.49 -12.80
N ASN A 81 -4.70 11.73 -13.08
CA ASN A 81 -5.66 11.31 -12.06
C ASN A 81 -5.31 9.96 -11.40
N GLY A 82 -4.08 9.49 -11.52
CA GLY A 82 -3.60 8.26 -10.90
C GLY A 82 -3.56 7.06 -11.84
N ILE A 83 -3.32 5.87 -11.25
CA ILE A 83 -3.05 4.63 -12.00
C ILE A 83 -4.21 4.15 -12.88
N TYR A 84 -5.46 4.44 -12.48
CA TYR A 84 -6.63 4.02 -13.25
C TYR A 84 -6.75 4.73 -14.61
N SER A 85 -6.23 5.95 -14.74
CA SER A 85 -6.25 6.69 -16.00
C SER A 85 -5.40 5.99 -17.08
N TYR A 86 -4.30 5.34 -16.68
CA TYR A 86 -3.48 4.51 -17.57
C TYR A 86 -4.25 3.26 -18.01
N ALA A 87 -4.96 2.62 -17.08
CA ALA A 87 -5.78 1.45 -17.37
C ALA A 87 -6.94 1.78 -18.33
N GLU A 88 -7.65 2.87 -18.08
CA GLU A 88 -8.75 3.34 -18.93
C GLU A 88 -8.27 3.65 -20.35
N LYS A 89 -7.16 4.40 -20.46
CA LYS A 89 -6.58 4.77 -21.77
C LYS A 89 -6.08 3.56 -22.56
N GLY A 90 -5.55 2.56 -21.83
CA GLY A 90 -4.98 1.35 -22.46
C GLY A 90 -6.01 0.29 -22.88
N PHE A 91 -7.07 0.12 -22.08
CA PHE A 91 -7.93 -1.07 -22.13
C PHE A 91 -9.42 -0.80 -22.00
N GLY A 92 -9.83 0.46 -21.94
CA GLY A 92 -11.23 0.86 -21.88
C GLY A 92 -11.72 1.17 -20.45
N ARG A 93 -12.96 1.66 -20.39
CA ARG A 93 -13.53 2.23 -19.16
C ARG A 93 -13.76 1.22 -18.06
N PHE A 94 -14.15 0.00 -18.42
CA PHE A 94 -14.34 -1.06 -17.44
C PHE A 94 -13.02 -1.43 -16.74
N MET A 95 -11.92 -1.51 -17.50
CA MET A 95 -10.60 -1.75 -16.91
C MET A 95 -10.17 -0.56 -16.03
N GLY A 96 -10.46 0.68 -16.44
CA GLY A 96 -10.28 1.87 -15.61
C GLY A 96 -11.03 1.77 -14.29
N PHE A 97 -12.30 1.30 -14.33
CA PHE A 97 -13.09 1.05 -13.14
C PHE A 97 -12.49 -0.03 -12.24
N LEU A 98 -12.11 -1.19 -12.81
CA LEU A 98 -11.51 -2.28 -12.03
C LEU A 98 -10.25 -1.81 -11.29
N VAL A 99 -9.38 -1.05 -11.96
CA VAL A 99 -8.17 -0.51 -11.33
C VAL A 99 -8.51 0.56 -10.28
N ALA A 100 -9.44 1.48 -10.56
CA ALA A 100 -9.85 2.51 -9.61
C ALA A 100 -10.48 1.88 -8.35
N TYR A 101 -11.42 0.96 -8.54
CA TYR A 101 -12.12 0.26 -7.46
C TYR A 101 -11.18 -0.65 -6.68
N GLY A 102 -10.40 -1.47 -7.39
CA GLY A 102 -9.46 -2.41 -6.78
C GLY A 102 -8.42 -1.71 -5.93
N TYR A 103 -7.81 -0.63 -6.44
CA TYR A 103 -6.84 0.16 -5.70
C TYR A 103 -7.46 0.92 -4.52
N TRP A 104 -8.68 1.45 -4.66
CA TRP A 104 -9.40 2.09 -3.57
C TRP A 104 -9.69 1.12 -2.43
N VAL A 105 -10.29 -0.05 -2.74
CA VAL A 105 -10.62 -1.05 -1.72
C VAL A 105 -9.36 -1.69 -1.13
N CYS A 106 -8.33 -1.96 -1.94
CA CYS A 106 -7.00 -2.39 -1.50
C CYS A 106 -6.50 -1.51 -0.35
N ASN A 107 -6.51 -0.19 -0.53
CA ASN A 107 -6.04 0.73 0.48
C ASN A 107 -7.03 0.90 1.65
N CYS A 108 -8.32 0.61 1.48
CA CYS A 108 -9.24 0.50 2.62
C CYS A 108 -8.85 -0.66 3.55
N PHE A 109 -8.44 -1.83 3.01
CA PHE A 109 -7.85 -2.92 3.80
C PHE A 109 -6.54 -2.50 4.47
N ALA A 110 -5.67 -1.76 3.78
CA ALA A 110 -4.45 -1.21 4.36
C ALA A 110 -4.72 -0.27 5.55
N MET A 111 -5.84 0.47 5.54
CA MET A 111 -6.25 1.30 6.70
C MET A 111 -6.62 0.45 7.91
N VAL A 112 -7.16 -0.75 7.73
CA VAL A 112 -7.46 -1.67 8.84
C VAL A 112 -6.18 -2.18 9.49
N VAL A 113 -5.08 -2.30 8.76
CA VAL A 113 -3.76 -2.62 9.33
C VAL A 113 -3.37 -1.58 10.40
N TYR A 114 -3.62 -0.28 10.15
CA TYR A 114 -3.43 0.76 11.17
C TYR A 114 -4.39 0.62 12.34
N ALA A 115 -5.64 0.25 12.05
CA ALA A 115 -6.69 0.09 13.05
C ALA A 115 -6.45 -1.09 14.00
N ILE A 116 -5.69 -2.10 13.59
CA ILE A 116 -5.23 -3.21 14.43
C ILE A 116 -3.93 -2.84 15.15
N LEU A 117 -2.97 -2.24 14.44
CA LEU A 117 -1.64 -1.94 14.96
C LEU A 117 -1.69 -0.91 16.11
N LEU A 118 -2.50 0.14 16.00
CA LEU A 118 -2.52 1.18 17.02
C LEU A 118 -3.03 0.70 18.37
N PRO A 119 -4.18 0.02 18.48
CA PRO A 119 -4.62 -0.56 19.75
C PRO A 119 -3.63 -1.58 20.32
N SER A 120 -3.09 -2.50 19.51
CA SER A 120 -2.10 -3.48 19.97
C SER A 120 -0.82 -2.80 20.50
N THR A 121 -0.43 -1.67 19.91
CA THR A 121 0.67 -0.84 20.42
C THR A 121 0.33 -0.19 21.77
N LEU A 122 -0.92 0.23 21.95
CA LEU A 122 -1.38 0.85 23.19
C LEU A 122 -1.58 -0.16 24.32
N ASP A 123 -1.67 -1.46 24.02
CA ASP A 123 -1.78 -2.50 25.05
C ASP A 123 -0.55 -2.53 25.98
N LEU A 124 0.64 -2.09 25.53
CA LEU A 124 1.80 -1.89 26.39
C LEU A 124 1.53 -0.88 27.51
N PHE A 125 0.76 0.18 27.24
CA PHE A 125 0.44 1.25 28.21
C PHE A 125 -0.81 0.93 29.03
N PHE A 126 -1.70 0.07 28.50
CA PHE A 126 -2.96 -0.35 29.12
C PHE A 126 -3.10 -1.88 29.02
N PRO A 127 -2.29 -2.63 29.79
CA PRO A 127 -2.20 -4.09 29.64
C PRO A 127 -3.53 -4.80 29.76
N GLY A 128 -3.86 -5.66 28.76
CA GLY A 128 -5.06 -6.46 28.72
C GLY A 128 -6.34 -5.73 28.27
N VAL A 129 -6.25 -4.44 27.92
CA VAL A 129 -7.41 -3.68 27.42
C VAL A 129 -7.59 -3.90 25.91
N PHE A 130 -6.51 -3.85 25.15
CA PHE A 130 -6.55 -3.88 23.69
C PHE A 130 -6.08 -5.19 23.08
N GLY A 131 -5.25 -5.96 23.80
CA GLY A 131 -4.73 -7.24 23.38
C GLY A 131 -4.03 -7.17 22.02
N ASP A 132 -4.41 -8.05 21.10
CA ASP A 132 -3.88 -8.12 19.73
C ASP A 132 -4.42 -7.04 18.78
N GLY A 133 -5.26 -6.13 19.27
CA GLY A 133 -5.83 -5.03 18.48
C GLY A 133 -7.14 -5.37 17.76
N THR A 134 -7.78 -6.51 18.06
CA THR A 134 -9.00 -6.96 17.37
C THR A 134 -10.22 -7.10 18.27
N ASN A 135 -10.09 -6.89 19.58
CA ASN A 135 -11.17 -6.96 20.54
C ASN A 135 -12.11 -5.73 20.46
N TRP A 136 -13.28 -5.77 21.12
CA TRP A 136 -14.28 -4.69 21.07
C TRP A 136 -13.75 -3.35 21.55
N ALA A 137 -12.83 -3.30 22.52
CA ALA A 137 -12.19 -2.07 22.98
C ALA A 137 -11.32 -1.47 21.86
N SER A 138 -10.57 -2.30 21.15
CA SER A 138 -9.77 -1.92 19.99
C SER A 138 -10.64 -1.39 18.85
N ILE A 139 -11.76 -2.06 18.55
CA ILE A 139 -12.73 -1.62 17.55
C ILE A 139 -13.29 -0.25 17.92
N ALA A 140 -13.70 -0.05 19.17
CA ALA A 140 -14.25 1.23 19.63
C ALA A 140 -13.24 2.36 19.48
N LEU A 141 -11.98 2.14 19.89
CA LEU A 141 -10.89 3.11 19.72
C LEU A 141 -10.64 3.44 18.27
N SER A 142 -10.44 2.41 17.43
CA SER A 142 -10.13 2.55 16.01
C SER A 142 -11.28 3.18 15.22
N SER A 143 -12.52 2.88 15.57
CA SER A 143 -13.70 3.54 15.03
C SER A 143 -13.72 5.03 15.40
N GLY A 144 -13.51 5.37 16.66
CA GLY A 144 -13.42 6.77 17.10
C GLY A 144 -12.36 7.56 16.34
N ILE A 145 -11.17 6.97 16.14
CA ILE A 145 -10.08 7.59 15.38
C ILE A 145 -10.46 7.72 13.90
N THR A 146 -11.05 6.68 13.27
CA THR A 146 -11.48 6.72 11.88
C THR A 146 -12.45 7.88 11.62
N TRP A 147 -13.46 8.05 12.49
CA TRP A 147 -14.40 9.17 12.39
C TRP A 147 -13.76 10.53 12.71
N LEU A 148 -12.81 10.58 13.63
CA LEU A 148 -12.01 11.79 13.88
C LEU A 148 -11.23 12.19 12.63
N MET A 149 -10.54 11.25 11.97
CA MET A 149 -9.79 11.49 10.72
C MET A 149 -10.71 11.94 9.59
N PHE A 150 -11.92 11.39 9.48
CA PHE A 150 -12.94 11.86 8.56
C PHE A 150 -13.30 13.33 8.78
N VAL A 151 -13.56 13.73 10.03
CA VAL A 151 -13.89 15.12 10.37
C VAL A 151 -12.72 16.07 10.06
N LEU A 152 -11.48 15.65 10.36
CA LEU A 152 -10.29 16.42 10.03
C LEU A 152 -10.08 16.55 8.51
N ALA A 153 -10.27 15.49 7.76
CA ALA A 153 -10.18 15.49 6.30
C ALA A 153 -11.24 16.42 5.67
N CYS A 154 -12.46 16.46 6.20
CA CYS A 154 -13.51 17.36 5.75
C CYS A 154 -13.21 18.85 6.01
N ARG A 155 -12.27 19.18 6.92
CA ARG A 155 -11.84 20.56 7.19
C ARG A 155 -10.79 21.09 6.20
N GLY A 156 -10.30 20.24 5.29
CA GLY A 156 -9.41 20.61 4.18
C GLY A 156 -7.97 20.13 4.33
N ALA A 157 -7.36 19.85 3.21
CA ALA A 157 -6.05 19.19 3.10
C ALA A 157 -4.83 20.07 3.48
N GLN A 158 -5.00 21.38 3.71
CA GLN A 158 -3.86 22.27 3.98
C GLN A 158 -3.10 21.94 5.27
N SER A 159 -3.77 21.31 6.24
CA SER A 159 -3.15 20.86 7.51
C SER A 159 -2.32 19.59 7.32
N THR A 160 -2.54 18.82 6.25
CA THR A 160 -1.95 17.48 6.07
C THR A 160 -0.46 17.51 5.75
N ALA A 161 0.06 18.53 5.09
CA ALA A 161 1.48 18.62 4.72
C ALA A 161 2.40 18.71 5.95
N ILE A 162 2.05 19.52 6.94
CA ILE A 162 2.83 19.68 8.19
C ILE A 162 2.71 18.39 9.03
N ILE A 163 1.50 17.85 9.16
CA ILE A 163 1.27 16.59 9.89
C ILE A 163 2.04 15.44 9.23
N ASN A 164 2.07 15.40 7.89
CA ASN A 164 2.85 14.39 7.16
C ASN A 164 4.37 14.56 7.38
N ALA A 165 4.89 15.78 7.45
CA ALA A 165 6.31 16.03 7.71
C ALA A 165 6.70 15.57 9.14
N ILE A 166 5.91 15.93 10.15
CA ILE A 166 6.10 15.47 11.54
C ILE A 166 5.99 13.93 11.59
N GLY A 167 4.98 13.37 10.93
CA GLY A 167 4.79 11.93 10.85
C GLY A 167 5.94 11.20 10.15
N THR A 168 6.55 11.79 9.13
CA THR A 168 7.72 11.20 8.43
C THR A 168 8.92 11.08 9.36
N ILE A 169 9.21 12.14 10.14
CA ILE A 169 10.25 12.10 11.16
C ILE A 169 9.91 11.07 12.24
N GLY A 170 8.67 11.08 12.73
CA GLY A 170 8.17 10.12 13.71
C GLY A 170 8.21 8.66 13.25
N LYS A 171 8.20 8.40 11.93
CA LYS A 171 8.36 7.06 11.34
C LYS A 171 9.83 6.65 11.22
N VAL A 172 10.65 7.52 10.63
CA VAL A 172 12.03 7.21 10.27
C VAL A 172 12.91 7.07 11.52
N VAL A 173 12.75 7.93 12.50
CA VAL A 173 13.58 7.93 13.72
C VAL A 173 13.50 6.60 14.49
N PRO A 174 12.32 6.06 14.85
CA PRO A 174 12.23 4.76 15.54
C PRO A 174 12.79 3.60 14.72
N ILE A 175 12.59 3.62 13.39
CA ILE A 175 13.11 2.58 12.48
C ILE A 175 14.65 2.60 12.48
N VAL A 176 15.27 3.78 12.34
CA VAL A 176 16.72 3.91 12.35
C VAL A 176 17.28 3.51 13.71
N LEU A 177 16.65 3.95 14.80
CA LEU A 177 17.07 3.56 16.15
C LEU A 177 16.94 2.05 16.37
N PHE A 178 15.88 1.43 15.90
CA PHE A 178 15.73 -0.03 15.93
C PHE A 178 16.89 -0.72 15.19
N ILE A 179 17.21 -0.29 13.96
CA ILE A 179 18.29 -0.88 13.17
C ILE A 179 19.64 -0.73 13.90
N LEU A 180 19.92 0.43 14.48
CA LEU A 180 21.17 0.68 15.20
C LEU A 180 21.27 -0.14 16.50
N LEU A 181 20.20 -0.20 17.30
CA LEU A 181 20.18 -0.94 18.56
C LEU A 181 20.24 -2.44 18.31
N MET A 182 19.39 -2.98 17.42
CA MET A 182 19.45 -4.41 17.06
C MET A 182 20.77 -4.76 16.37
N GLY A 183 21.31 -3.84 15.56
CA GLY A 183 22.62 -4.00 14.92
C GLY A 183 23.77 -4.10 15.93
N SER A 184 23.67 -3.44 17.07
CA SER A 184 24.68 -3.58 18.15
C SER A 184 24.69 -4.96 18.82
N CYS A 185 23.56 -5.70 18.72
CA CYS A 185 23.41 -7.06 19.23
C CYS A 185 23.68 -8.12 18.14
N PHE A 186 24.02 -7.73 16.91
CA PHE A 186 24.21 -8.63 15.79
C PHE A 186 25.48 -9.46 15.94
N SER A 187 25.34 -10.80 15.95
CA SER A 187 26.45 -11.74 15.90
C SER A 187 26.54 -12.40 14.52
N GLY A 188 27.67 -12.21 13.82
CA GLY A 188 27.90 -12.86 12.53
C GLY A 188 27.93 -14.37 12.59
N ASP A 189 28.49 -14.95 13.68
CA ASP A 189 28.55 -16.38 13.88
C ASP A 189 27.17 -16.98 14.13
N PHE A 190 26.35 -16.30 14.95
CA PHE A 190 24.96 -16.70 15.18
C PHE A 190 24.13 -16.65 13.88
N PHE A 191 24.26 -15.58 13.12
CA PHE A 191 23.61 -15.44 11.83
C PHE A 191 23.99 -16.57 10.87
N ALA A 192 25.29 -16.85 10.72
CA ALA A 192 25.79 -17.89 9.81
C ALA A 192 25.25 -19.29 10.16
N GLN A 193 25.07 -19.58 11.45
CA GLN A 193 24.53 -20.87 11.93
C GLN A 193 23.02 -21.00 11.70
N HIS A 194 22.23 -19.92 11.79
CA HIS A 194 20.77 -19.94 11.76
C HIS A 194 20.15 -19.33 10.50
N ALA A 195 20.96 -18.83 9.55
CA ALA A 195 20.50 -18.11 8.36
C ALA A 195 19.56 -18.93 7.45
N LEU A 196 19.68 -20.26 7.48
CA LEU A 196 18.82 -21.19 6.71
C LEU A 196 17.61 -21.70 7.50
N GLY A 197 17.38 -21.18 8.70
CA GLY A 197 16.29 -21.57 9.59
C GLY A 197 16.59 -22.81 10.42
N SER A 198 15.60 -23.29 11.16
CA SER A 198 15.71 -24.42 12.10
C SER A 198 16.07 -25.75 11.43
N GLN A 199 15.79 -25.91 10.14
CA GLN A 199 16.07 -27.16 9.42
C GLN A 199 17.51 -27.29 8.90
N GLY A 200 18.26 -26.18 8.83
CA GLY A 200 19.64 -26.16 8.34
C GLY A 200 19.79 -26.45 6.83
N ALA A 201 21.02 -26.28 6.31
CA ALA A 201 21.31 -26.40 4.87
C ALA A 201 21.15 -27.84 4.31
N ALA A 202 21.28 -28.86 5.15
CA ALA A 202 21.30 -30.26 4.72
C ALA A 202 19.92 -30.85 4.44
N THR A 203 18.85 -30.20 4.93
CA THR A 203 17.47 -30.73 4.88
C THR A 203 16.49 -29.83 4.14
N LEU A 204 16.90 -28.60 3.77
CA LEU A 204 16.02 -27.67 3.05
C LEU A 204 15.88 -28.11 1.59
N GLU A 205 14.74 -28.70 1.25
CA GLU A 205 14.41 -29.02 -0.14
C GLU A 205 14.26 -27.74 -0.97
N ARG A 206 14.66 -27.82 -2.25
CA ARG A 206 14.56 -26.69 -3.17
C ARG A 206 13.14 -26.12 -3.28
N ALA A 207 12.13 -26.98 -3.27
CA ALA A 207 10.73 -26.56 -3.32
C ALA A 207 10.36 -25.73 -2.09
N GLN A 208 10.71 -26.19 -0.88
CA GLN A 208 10.44 -25.49 0.39
C GLN A 208 11.14 -24.11 0.45
N PHE A 209 12.34 -23.98 -0.14
CA PHE A 209 13.01 -22.69 -0.22
C PHE A 209 12.21 -21.67 -1.06
N PHE A 210 11.70 -22.08 -2.23
CA PHE A 210 10.91 -21.19 -3.07
C PHE A 210 9.54 -20.86 -2.45
N ASP A 211 8.92 -21.80 -1.71
CA ASP A 211 7.70 -21.52 -0.95
C ASP A 211 7.94 -20.45 0.14
N GLN A 212 9.08 -20.52 0.84
CA GLN A 212 9.50 -19.48 1.78
C GLN A 212 9.70 -18.13 1.11
N VAL A 213 10.34 -18.11 -0.05
CA VAL A 213 10.53 -16.89 -0.85
C VAL A 213 9.19 -16.30 -1.26
N GLY A 214 8.26 -17.09 -1.78
CA GLY A 214 6.91 -16.68 -2.16
C GLY A 214 6.14 -16.07 -0.99
N SER A 215 6.17 -16.72 0.18
CA SER A 215 5.56 -16.21 1.41
C SER A 215 6.11 -14.84 1.81
N ALA A 216 7.44 -14.67 1.81
CA ALA A 216 8.06 -13.38 2.10
C ALA A 216 7.75 -12.31 1.06
N MET A 217 7.61 -12.69 -0.23
CA MET A 217 7.30 -11.75 -1.32
C MET A 217 5.94 -11.08 -1.18
N MET A 218 4.93 -11.75 -0.64
CA MET A 218 3.61 -11.14 -0.38
C MET A 218 3.72 -9.98 0.60
N ILE A 219 4.51 -10.17 1.67
CA ILE A 219 4.75 -9.15 2.69
C ILE A 219 5.60 -8.01 2.14
N THR A 220 6.68 -8.33 1.43
CA THR A 220 7.55 -7.31 0.82
C THR A 220 6.82 -6.49 -0.23
N LEU A 221 5.91 -7.09 -1.01
CA LEU A 221 5.05 -6.37 -1.95
C LEU A 221 4.12 -5.39 -1.23
N PHE A 222 3.44 -5.83 -0.16
CA PHE A 222 2.57 -4.95 0.63
C PHE A 222 3.29 -3.68 1.09
N LEU A 223 4.54 -3.80 1.52
CA LEU A 223 5.33 -2.68 2.02
C LEU A 223 5.68 -1.65 0.94
N PHE A 224 5.70 -2.04 -0.33
CA PHE A 224 5.95 -1.13 -1.45
C PHE A 224 4.69 -0.46 -2.02
N ILE A 225 3.50 -0.81 -1.54
CA ILE A 225 2.27 -0.10 -1.90
C ILE A 225 2.43 1.36 -1.44
N GLY A 226 2.19 2.30 -2.36
CA GLY A 226 2.48 3.72 -2.16
C GLY A 226 3.66 4.25 -2.98
N ILE A 227 4.40 3.37 -3.71
CA ILE A 227 5.48 3.77 -4.63
C ILE A 227 4.96 4.71 -5.73
N GLU A 228 3.70 4.57 -6.11
CA GLU A 228 2.98 5.44 -7.03
C GLU A 228 2.61 6.80 -6.43
N GLY A 229 2.77 7.02 -5.14
CA GLY A 229 2.37 8.23 -4.42
C GLY A 229 2.98 9.51 -5.01
N ALA A 230 4.23 9.48 -5.48
CA ALA A 230 4.84 10.61 -6.17
C ALA A 230 4.15 10.95 -7.50
N VAL A 231 3.59 9.95 -8.19
CA VAL A 231 2.86 10.13 -9.45
C VAL A 231 1.48 10.73 -9.17
N VAL A 232 0.82 10.32 -8.10
CA VAL A 232 -0.48 10.86 -7.68
C VAL A 232 -0.39 12.36 -7.38
N VAL A 233 0.71 12.83 -6.80
CA VAL A 233 0.95 14.26 -6.50
C VAL A 233 1.79 14.97 -7.57
N SER A 234 2.02 14.37 -8.72
CA SER A 234 2.84 14.95 -9.79
C SER A 234 2.31 16.30 -10.31
N GLY A 235 0.99 16.54 -10.20
CA GLY A 235 0.35 17.80 -10.52
C GLY A 235 0.79 18.98 -9.63
N GLU A 236 1.25 18.71 -8.41
CA GLU A 236 1.71 19.71 -7.43
C GLU A 236 3.24 19.88 -7.43
N ALA A 237 3.97 19.07 -8.19
CA ALA A 237 5.42 19.11 -8.25
C ALA A 237 5.95 20.28 -9.07
N VAL A 238 7.16 20.75 -8.74
CA VAL A 238 7.85 21.81 -9.48
C VAL A 238 8.10 21.40 -10.93
N ASN A 239 8.49 20.15 -11.18
CA ASN A 239 8.69 19.59 -12.52
C ASN A 239 8.75 18.03 -12.48
N ALA A 240 8.57 17.41 -13.66
CA ALA A 240 8.60 15.95 -13.82
C ALA A 240 9.96 15.32 -13.43
N LYS A 241 11.09 16.04 -13.61
CA LYS A 241 12.41 15.56 -13.19
C LYS A 241 12.51 15.41 -11.66
N ALA A 242 11.91 16.35 -10.91
CA ALA A 242 11.87 16.28 -9.46
C ALA A 242 11.04 15.07 -8.99
N VAL A 243 9.88 14.80 -9.60
CA VAL A 243 9.06 13.61 -9.32
C VAL A 243 9.87 12.33 -9.57
N SER A 244 10.49 12.23 -10.75
CA SER A 244 11.30 11.06 -11.12
C SER A 244 12.45 10.80 -10.13
N ARG A 245 13.19 11.84 -9.74
CA ARG A 245 14.30 11.72 -8.75
C ARG A 245 13.77 11.38 -7.37
N ALA A 246 12.68 12.01 -6.94
CA ALA A 246 12.08 11.75 -5.64
C ALA A 246 11.62 10.29 -5.50
N THR A 247 10.98 9.74 -6.53
CA THR A 247 10.55 8.33 -6.56
C THR A 247 11.75 7.40 -6.41
N MET A 248 12.84 7.63 -7.16
CA MET A 248 14.02 6.77 -7.11
C MET A 248 14.75 6.86 -5.77
N ILE A 249 14.95 8.08 -5.24
CA ILE A 249 15.60 8.27 -3.93
C ILE A 249 14.75 7.67 -2.82
N GLY A 250 13.45 7.98 -2.80
CA GLY A 250 12.51 7.46 -1.80
C GLY A 250 12.46 5.94 -1.83
N PHE A 251 12.34 5.33 -3.02
CA PHE A 251 12.38 3.88 -3.20
C PHE A 251 13.67 3.26 -2.63
N THR A 252 14.84 3.78 -3.01
CA THR A 252 16.12 3.22 -2.57
C THR A 252 16.30 3.31 -1.06
N VAL A 253 15.99 4.47 -0.46
CA VAL A 253 16.07 4.66 0.99
C VAL A 253 15.13 3.69 1.72
N THR A 254 13.89 3.58 1.25
CA THR A 254 12.90 2.72 1.89
C THR A 254 13.26 1.24 1.74
N LEU A 255 13.75 0.82 0.57
CA LEU A 255 14.23 -0.55 0.34
C LEU A 255 15.35 -0.92 1.32
N VAL A 256 16.36 -0.04 1.49
CA VAL A 256 17.47 -0.28 2.43
C VAL A 256 16.95 -0.40 3.87
N LEU A 257 16.04 0.49 4.28
CA LEU A 257 15.45 0.42 5.62
C LEU A 257 14.68 -0.89 5.83
N TYR A 258 13.88 -1.33 4.87
CA TYR A 258 13.12 -2.57 4.96
C TYR A 258 14.01 -3.80 5.05
N VAL A 259 15.04 -3.88 4.20
CA VAL A 259 16.02 -4.98 4.25
C VAL A 259 16.70 -5.04 5.61
N LEU A 260 17.17 -3.90 6.13
CA LEU A 260 17.84 -3.85 7.43
C LEU A 260 16.89 -4.23 8.58
N VAL A 261 15.66 -3.68 8.60
CA VAL A 261 14.65 -4.02 9.63
C VAL A 261 14.34 -5.51 9.63
N SER A 262 14.23 -6.13 8.47
CA SER A 262 13.89 -7.55 8.37
C SER A 262 15.05 -8.49 8.69
N ILE A 263 16.30 -8.12 8.39
CA ILE A 263 17.46 -9.02 8.48
C ILE A 263 18.21 -8.89 9.79
N VAL A 264 18.36 -7.68 10.32
CA VAL A 264 19.16 -7.45 11.53
C VAL A 264 18.73 -8.30 12.73
N PRO A 265 17.45 -8.56 12.99
CA PRO A 265 17.03 -9.45 14.08
C PRO A 265 17.56 -10.88 14.00
N TYR A 266 17.75 -11.43 12.81
CA TYR A 266 18.28 -12.79 12.63
C TYR A 266 19.74 -12.93 13.08
N GLY A 267 20.44 -11.82 13.37
CA GLY A 267 21.78 -11.87 13.96
C GLY A 267 21.79 -12.14 15.47
N SER A 268 20.61 -12.16 16.14
CA SER A 268 20.51 -12.39 17.59
C SER A 268 19.32 -13.24 18.01
N PHE A 269 18.42 -13.57 17.07
CA PHE A 269 17.27 -14.45 17.29
C PHE A 269 17.14 -15.47 16.16
N THR A 270 16.64 -16.65 16.48
CA THR A 270 16.27 -17.68 15.49
C THR A 270 15.01 -17.25 14.73
N GLN A 271 14.76 -17.88 13.57
CA GLN A 271 13.55 -17.66 12.78
C GLN A 271 12.28 -17.87 13.62
N ASP A 272 12.21 -18.96 14.39
CA ASP A 272 11.04 -19.34 15.18
C ASP A 272 10.79 -18.35 16.32
N GLU A 273 11.84 -17.86 16.97
CA GLU A 273 11.74 -16.83 18.01
C GLU A 273 11.20 -15.51 17.44
N ILE A 274 11.71 -15.06 16.28
CA ILE A 274 11.21 -13.85 15.63
C ILE A 274 9.76 -14.04 15.20
N GLY A 275 9.43 -15.18 14.62
CA GLY A 275 8.07 -15.52 14.16
C GLY A 275 7.03 -15.58 15.28
N ALA A 276 7.46 -15.94 16.50
CA ALA A 276 6.62 -16.02 17.69
C ALA A 276 6.47 -14.68 18.45
N MET A 277 7.19 -13.61 18.06
CA MET A 277 7.11 -12.31 18.75
C MET A 277 5.70 -11.74 18.71
N ALA A 278 5.32 -11.04 19.80
CA ALA A 278 4.05 -10.32 19.83
C ALA A 278 4.07 -9.09 18.89
N ASN A 279 2.91 -8.65 18.46
CA ASN A 279 2.74 -7.41 17.71
C ASN A 279 2.73 -6.20 18.67
N PRO A 280 3.44 -5.10 18.37
CA PRO A 280 4.37 -4.87 17.25
C PRO A 280 5.73 -5.55 17.46
N SER A 281 6.16 -6.36 16.51
CA SER A 281 7.35 -7.20 16.68
C SER A 281 8.66 -6.42 16.86
N MET A 282 8.80 -5.24 16.26
CA MET A 282 9.95 -4.38 16.51
C MET A 282 10.07 -3.95 17.99
N ALA A 283 8.94 -3.67 18.64
CA ALA A 283 8.92 -3.33 20.06
C ALA A 283 9.25 -4.54 20.93
N ALA A 284 8.70 -5.72 20.62
CA ALA A 284 8.98 -6.97 21.32
C ALA A 284 10.46 -7.38 21.23
N LEU A 285 11.07 -7.28 20.05
CA LEU A 285 12.48 -7.55 19.81
C LEU A 285 13.40 -6.60 20.61
N LEU A 286 13.12 -5.30 20.64
CA LEU A 286 13.88 -4.38 21.49
C LEU A 286 13.65 -4.61 22.97
N ALA A 287 12.44 -4.98 23.37
CA ALA A 287 12.15 -5.31 24.76
C ALA A 287 12.99 -6.49 25.26
N SER A 288 13.23 -7.50 24.42
CA SER A 288 14.02 -8.71 24.77
C SER A 288 15.48 -8.38 25.08
N HIS A 289 16.10 -7.40 24.40
CA HIS A 289 17.49 -7.00 24.64
C HIS A 289 17.65 -5.80 25.58
N PHE A 290 16.75 -4.83 25.47
CA PHE A 290 16.90 -3.52 26.10
C PHE A 290 15.80 -3.24 27.17
N GLY A 291 14.92 -4.23 27.44
CA GLY A 291 13.85 -4.06 28.39
C GLY A 291 12.77 -3.07 27.96
N LEU A 292 12.00 -2.61 28.94
CA LEU A 292 10.80 -1.79 28.71
C LEU A 292 11.09 -0.49 27.92
N TRP A 293 12.23 0.16 28.15
CA TRP A 293 12.53 1.42 27.44
C TRP A 293 12.71 1.22 25.93
N GLY A 294 13.24 0.07 25.49
CA GLY A 294 13.33 -0.27 24.07
C GLY A 294 11.95 -0.42 23.42
N ALA A 295 11.01 -1.08 24.13
CA ALA A 295 9.63 -1.17 23.67
C ALA A 295 8.95 0.21 23.62
N LEU A 296 9.12 1.03 24.66
CA LEU A 296 8.52 2.38 24.74
C LEU A 296 8.98 3.28 23.60
N LEU A 297 10.28 3.25 23.25
CA LEU A 297 10.86 4.03 22.18
C LEU A 297 10.15 3.76 20.84
N VAL A 298 9.97 2.47 20.51
CA VAL A 298 9.31 2.06 19.27
C VAL A 298 7.82 2.37 19.33
N ASN A 299 7.14 2.04 20.45
CA ASN A 299 5.69 2.20 20.55
C ASN A 299 5.25 3.67 20.48
N VAL A 300 5.97 4.60 21.10
CA VAL A 300 5.72 6.04 20.93
C VAL A 300 5.87 6.47 19.47
N GLY A 301 6.93 5.97 18.80
CA GLY A 301 7.13 6.22 17.38
C GLY A 301 6.00 5.67 16.51
N ILE A 302 5.50 4.45 16.82
CA ILE A 302 4.37 3.84 16.11
C ILE A 302 3.11 4.71 16.26
N VAL A 303 2.77 5.15 17.46
CA VAL A 303 1.59 5.98 17.71
C VAL A 303 1.62 7.26 16.86
N ILE A 304 2.75 7.99 16.87
CA ILE A 304 2.92 9.22 16.08
C ILE A 304 2.84 8.90 14.59
N SER A 305 3.53 7.84 14.15
CA SER A 305 3.57 7.38 12.76
C SER A 305 2.18 7.02 12.23
N VAL A 306 1.48 6.15 12.97
CA VAL A 306 0.18 5.62 12.54
C VAL A 306 -0.86 6.72 12.49
N LEU A 307 -0.98 7.56 13.50
CA LEU A 307 -1.95 8.66 13.51
C LEU A 307 -1.72 9.65 12.36
N SER A 308 -0.46 10.00 12.07
CA SER A 308 -0.14 10.89 10.95
C SER A 308 -0.43 10.23 9.60
N ALA A 309 -0.07 8.96 9.43
CA ALA A 309 -0.34 8.21 8.20
C ALA A 309 -1.84 8.02 7.97
N TRP A 310 -2.59 7.74 9.03
CA TRP A 310 -4.04 7.55 8.97
C TRP A 310 -4.75 8.77 8.37
N LEU A 311 -4.41 9.98 8.85
CA LEU A 311 -4.99 11.20 8.30
C LEU A 311 -4.64 11.40 6.82
N VAL A 312 -3.35 11.24 6.46
CA VAL A 312 -2.89 11.40 5.07
C VAL A 312 -3.60 10.43 4.14
N TRP A 313 -3.64 9.14 4.52
CA TRP A 313 -4.32 8.14 3.72
C TRP A 313 -5.83 8.32 3.67
N THR A 314 -6.47 8.79 4.75
CA THR A 314 -7.91 9.13 4.72
C THR A 314 -8.20 10.19 3.65
N VAL A 315 -7.38 11.23 3.57
CA VAL A 315 -7.51 12.27 2.54
C VAL A 315 -7.26 11.70 1.14
N MET A 316 -6.17 10.94 0.95
CA MET A 316 -5.82 10.35 -0.35
C MET A 316 -6.90 9.38 -0.84
N LEU A 317 -7.41 8.51 0.02
CA LEU A 317 -8.47 7.56 -0.32
C LEU A 317 -9.80 8.23 -0.63
N GLY A 318 -10.10 9.34 0.04
CA GLY A 318 -11.26 10.16 -0.30
C GLY A 318 -11.16 10.83 -1.67
N GLN A 319 -9.96 11.11 -2.16
CA GLN A 319 -9.75 11.70 -3.49
C GLN A 319 -9.92 10.68 -4.63
N MET A 320 -9.73 9.37 -4.37
CA MET A 320 -9.81 8.36 -5.43
C MET A 320 -11.20 8.23 -6.07
N PRO A 321 -12.30 7.95 -5.34
CA PRO A 321 -13.63 7.92 -5.93
C PRO A 321 -14.04 9.27 -6.51
N PHE A 322 -13.55 10.39 -5.95
CA PHE A 322 -13.81 11.73 -6.44
C PHE A 322 -13.23 11.97 -7.83
N TYR A 323 -11.94 11.68 -8.07
CA TYR A 323 -11.35 11.83 -9.39
C TYR A 323 -11.91 10.81 -10.39
N ALA A 324 -12.14 9.57 -9.97
CA ALA A 324 -12.78 8.56 -10.79
C ALA A 324 -14.22 8.95 -11.18
N ALA A 325 -14.94 9.66 -10.31
CA ALA A 325 -16.27 10.19 -10.65
C ALA A 325 -16.20 11.39 -11.61
N LYS A 326 -15.17 12.24 -11.51
CA LYS A 326 -14.93 13.32 -12.49
C LYS A 326 -14.71 12.76 -13.90
N ASP A 327 -14.03 11.62 -14.01
CA ASP A 327 -13.80 10.90 -15.27
C ASP A 327 -14.98 9.99 -15.65
N ARG A 328 -16.11 10.02 -14.92
CA ARG A 328 -17.31 9.21 -15.14
C ARG A 328 -17.08 7.69 -15.02
N VAL A 329 -16.06 7.30 -14.31
CA VAL A 329 -15.75 5.90 -13.97
C VAL A 329 -16.51 5.47 -12.71
N PHE A 330 -16.77 6.41 -11.80
CA PHE A 330 -17.58 6.26 -10.60
C PHE A 330 -18.84 7.13 -10.63
N PRO A 331 -19.84 6.86 -9.75
CA PRO A 331 -21.06 7.66 -9.66
C PRO A 331 -20.80 9.14 -9.38
N GLN A 332 -21.49 10.02 -10.10
CA GLN A 332 -21.32 11.48 -10.03
C GLN A 332 -21.57 12.07 -8.64
N VAL A 333 -22.25 11.36 -7.74
CA VAL A 333 -22.45 11.81 -6.36
C VAL A 333 -21.14 12.09 -5.64
N PHE A 334 -20.06 11.36 -5.99
CA PHE A 334 -18.73 11.52 -5.39
C PHE A 334 -18.01 12.78 -5.84
N CYS A 335 -18.49 13.50 -6.87
CA CYS A 335 -17.91 14.79 -7.31
C CYS A 335 -18.29 15.99 -6.43
N LYS A 336 -19.14 15.80 -5.41
CA LYS A 336 -19.59 16.91 -4.57
C LYS A 336 -18.51 17.29 -3.55
N GLU A 337 -18.18 18.59 -3.51
CA GLU A 337 -17.22 19.16 -2.56
C GLU A 337 -17.95 20.09 -1.58
N ASN A 338 -17.37 20.23 -0.38
CA ASN A 338 -17.84 21.25 0.57
C ASN A 338 -17.19 22.62 0.29
N ARG A 339 -17.47 23.62 1.15
CA ARG A 339 -16.97 25.00 0.99
C ARG A 339 -15.43 25.12 1.03
N VAL A 340 -14.72 24.13 1.57
CA VAL A 340 -13.25 24.10 1.64
C VAL A 340 -12.62 23.18 0.58
N GLY A 341 -13.42 22.67 -0.37
CA GLY A 341 -12.96 21.80 -1.47
C GLY A 341 -12.73 20.34 -1.08
N ALA A 342 -13.25 19.88 0.07
CA ALA A 342 -13.14 18.48 0.46
C ALA A 342 -14.29 17.65 -0.14
N PRO A 343 -14.02 16.46 -0.73
CA PRO A 343 -15.02 15.61 -1.37
C PRO A 343 -15.78 14.76 -0.34
N VAL A 344 -16.68 15.38 0.41
CA VAL A 344 -17.37 14.78 1.57
C VAL A 344 -18.07 13.45 1.25
N PRO A 345 -18.83 13.27 0.16
CA PRO A 345 -19.46 11.98 -0.12
C PRO A 345 -18.45 10.86 -0.38
N SER A 346 -17.33 11.17 -1.04
CA SER A 346 -16.25 10.21 -1.28
C SER A 346 -15.53 9.83 0.02
N LEU A 347 -15.21 10.82 0.86
CA LEU A 347 -14.64 10.61 2.20
C LEU A 347 -15.58 9.77 3.07
N LEU A 348 -16.88 10.06 3.06
CA LEU A 348 -17.87 9.31 3.84
C LEU A 348 -17.97 7.85 3.38
N ALA A 349 -18.04 7.61 2.06
CA ALA A 349 -18.08 6.25 1.53
C ALA A 349 -16.81 5.46 1.92
N THR A 350 -15.64 6.07 1.80
CA THR A 350 -14.36 5.47 2.23
C THR A 350 -14.38 5.14 3.73
N THR A 351 -14.81 6.09 4.55
CA THR A 351 -14.89 5.91 6.02
C THR A 351 -15.84 4.77 6.39
N LEU A 352 -17.00 4.68 5.73
CA LEU A 352 -17.97 3.59 5.96
C LEU A 352 -17.42 2.23 5.56
N VAL A 353 -16.68 2.14 4.44
CA VAL A 353 -16.03 0.88 4.02
C VAL A 353 -14.95 0.50 5.05
N VAL A 354 -14.08 1.41 5.44
CA VAL A 354 -13.05 1.16 6.46
C VAL A 354 -13.68 0.76 7.79
N GLN A 355 -14.75 1.44 8.22
CA GLN A 355 -15.49 1.08 9.44
C GLN A 355 -16.04 -0.34 9.38
N GLY A 356 -16.66 -0.73 8.26
CA GLY A 356 -17.16 -2.10 8.07
C GLY A 356 -16.04 -3.13 8.13
N LEU A 357 -14.89 -2.84 7.52
CA LEU A 357 -13.72 -3.72 7.54
C LEU A 357 -13.07 -3.82 8.94
N ILE A 358 -13.07 -2.73 9.73
CA ILE A 358 -12.60 -2.76 11.13
C ILE A 358 -13.47 -3.73 11.96
N VAL A 359 -14.79 -3.66 11.79
CA VAL A 359 -15.70 -4.59 12.48
C VAL A 359 -15.52 -6.02 11.97
N LEU A 360 -15.32 -6.19 10.66
CA LEU A 360 -15.06 -7.51 10.07
C LEU A 360 -13.78 -8.15 10.61
N ALA A 361 -12.75 -7.37 10.89
CA ALA A 361 -11.47 -7.85 11.42
C ALA A 361 -11.61 -8.58 12.75
N HIS A 362 -12.62 -8.26 13.57
CA HIS A 362 -12.94 -8.98 14.81
C HIS A 362 -13.32 -10.45 14.60
N PHE A 363 -13.99 -10.72 13.48
CA PHE A 363 -14.48 -12.08 13.17
C PHE A 363 -13.45 -12.92 12.41
N VAL A 364 -12.31 -12.33 12.05
CA VAL A 364 -11.22 -13.05 11.38
C VAL A 364 -10.54 -13.98 12.38
N GLN A 365 -10.50 -15.28 12.06
CA GLN A 365 -9.77 -16.26 12.86
C GLN A 365 -8.26 -16.17 12.61
N GLY A 366 -7.46 -16.37 13.63
CA GLY A 366 -6.00 -16.31 13.56
C GLY A 366 -5.46 -14.87 13.53
N ASN A 367 -4.41 -14.63 12.75
CA ASN A 367 -3.76 -13.32 12.68
C ASN A 367 -4.49 -12.39 11.71
N ALA A 368 -5.47 -11.62 12.21
CA ALA A 368 -6.26 -10.68 11.41
C ALA A 368 -5.38 -9.63 10.72
N TRP A 369 -4.31 -9.16 11.36
CA TRP A 369 -3.36 -8.24 10.77
C TRP A 369 -2.75 -8.80 9.48
N GLN A 370 -2.26 -10.05 9.52
CA GLN A 370 -1.67 -10.73 8.36
C GLN A 370 -2.70 -10.95 7.23
N VAL A 371 -3.93 -11.30 7.57
CA VAL A 371 -5.02 -11.45 6.58
C VAL A 371 -5.28 -10.14 5.85
N MET A 372 -5.36 -8.99 6.57
CA MET A 372 -5.56 -7.68 5.96
C MET A 372 -4.38 -7.30 5.05
N VAL A 373 -3.15 -7.58 5.46
CA VAL A 373 -1.93 -7.37 4.64
C VAL A 373 -2.00 -8.19 3.35
N ASN A 374 -2.32 -9.47 3.43
CA ASN A 374 -2.37 -10.38 2.28
C ASN A 374 -3.47 -9.97 1.28
N ILE A 375 -4.67 -9.60 1.77
CA ILE A 375 -5.75 -9.10 0.90
C ILE A 375 -5.32 -7.80 0.23
N THR A 376 -4.68 -6.88 0.96
CA THR A 376 -4.15 -5.64 0.39
C THR A 376 -3.15 -5.94 -0.73
N ALA A 377 -2.20 -6.85 -0.50
CA ALA A 377 -1.20 -7.21 -1.49
C ALA A 377 -1.83 -7.78 -2.77
N VAL A 378 -2.73 -8.77 -2.63
CA VAL A 378 -3.34 -9.42 -3.81
C VAL A 378 -4.24 -8.48 -4.61
N MET A 379 -4.93 -7.55 -3.96
CA MET A 379 -5.76 -6.55 -4.64
C MET A 379 -4.95 -5.50 -5.41
N ALA A 380 -3.70 -5.23 -5.02
CA ALA A 380 -2.81 -4.31 -5.73
C ALA A 380 -2.23 -4.92 -7.02
N MET A 381 -2.04 -6.24 -7.08
CA MET A 381 -1.37 -6.93 -8.20
C MET A 381 -2.03 -6.68 -9.56
N PRO A 382 -3.37 -6.80 -9.74
CA PRO A 382 -4.01 -6.52 -11.01
C PRO A 382 -3.80 -5.07 -11.47
N CYS A 383 -3.75 -4.12 -10.53
CA CYS A 383 -3.54 -2.71 -10.82
C CYS A 383 -2.13 -2.47 -11.40
N TYR A 384 -1.12 -3.10 -10.80
CA TYR A 384 0.26 -3.02 -11.28
C TYR A 384 0.45 -3.75 -12.60
N LEU A 385 -0.17 -4.92 -12.79
CA LEU A 385 -0.14 -5.66 -14.06
C LEU A 385 -0.70 -4.82 -15.21
N VAL A 386 -1.86 -4.21 -15.03
CA VAL A 386 -2.50 -3.41 -16.08
C VAL A 386 -1.67 -2.18 -16.44
N CYS A 387 -1.09 -1.48 -15.46
CA CYS A 387 -0.24 -0.32 -15.69
C CYS A 387 1.06 -0.69 -16.42
N SER A 388 1.73 -1.76 -16.01
CA SER A 388 2.96 -2.23 -16.65
C SER A 388 2.71 -2.73 -18.08
N PHE A 389 1.62 -3.45 -18.29
CA PHE A 389 1.22 -3.90 -19.64
C PHE A 389 0.80 -2.73 -20.54
N TYR A 390 0.22 -1.67 -19.98
CA TYR A 390 -0.06 -0.44 -20.74
C TYR A 390 1.23 0.24 -21.21
N LEU A 391 2.26 0.36 -20.38
CA LEU A 391 3.55 0.87 -20.81
C LEU A 391 4.17 0.01 -21.92
N PHE A 392 4.13 -1.31 -21.76
CA PHE A 392 4.64 -2.24 -22.76
C PHE A 392 3.92 -2.07 -24.11
N LYS A 393 2.58 -2.04 -24.10
CA LYS A 393 1.74 -1.79 -25.29
C LYS A 393 2.04 -0.43 -25.93
N LEU A 394 2.17 0.62 -25.11
CA LEU A 394 2.49 1.97 -25.56
C LEU A 394 3.87 2.02 -26.24
N ALA A 395 4.86 1.38 -25.64
CA ALA A 395 6.20 1.31 -26.17
C ALA A 395 6.30 0.42 -27.44
N LEU A 396 5.44 -0.59 -27.61
CA LEU A 396 5.40 -1.39 -28.83
C LEU A 396 4.83 -0.63 -30.03
N ARG A 397 3.66 -0.01 -29.88
CA ARG A 397 2.85 0.48 -31.02
C ARG A 397 2.24 1.87 -30.80
N GLY A 398 2.38 2.45 -29.60
CA GLY A 398 1.75 3.72 -29.27
C GLY A 398 2.53 4.96 -29.73
N PRO A 399 1.91 6.15 -29.64
CA PRO A 399 2.60 7.42 -29.81
C PRO A 399 3.60 7.65 -28.69
N TRP A 400 4.85 7.94 -29.04
CA TRP A 400 5.98 8.08 -28.12
C TRP A 400 6.63 9.45 -28.28
N SER A 401 6.84 10.17 -27.15
CA SER A 401 7.32 11.56 -27.17
C SER A 401 8.82 11.70 -27.37
N SER A 402 9.57 10.61 -27.37
CA SER A 402 11.04 10.59 -27.47
C SER A 402 11.80 11.19 -26.28
N CYS A 403 11.13 11.60 -25.21
CA CYS A 403 11.78 12.05 -23.98
C CYS A 403 12.53 10.92 -23.26
N VAL A 404 12.05 9.68 -23.41
CA VAL A 404 12.70 8.45 -22.95
C VAL A 404 12.97 7.56 -24.14
N ARG A 405 14.08 6.80 -24.14
CA ARG A 405 14.33 5.81 -25.21
C ARG A 405 13.21 4.77 -25.22
N ARG A 406 12.62 4.53 -26.38
CA ARG A 406 11.53 3.55 -26.55
C ARG A 406 11.91 2.13 -26.12
N SER A 407 13.15 1.72 -26.35
CA SER A 407 13.71 0.44 -25.89
C SER A 407 13.70 0.33 -24.35
N THR A 408 13.97 1.44 -23.65
CA THR A 408 13.87 1.49 -22.18
C THR A 408 12.43 1.29 -21.70
N GLY A 409 11.46 1.91 -22.38
CA GLY A 409 10.04 1.70 -22.10
C GLY A 409 9.60 0.26 -22.33
N LEU A 410 10.08 -0.38 -23.42
CA LEU A 410 9.83 -1.79 -23.71
C LEU A 410 10.42 -2.71 -22.63
N ALA A 411 11.68 -2.49 -22.24
CA ALA A 411 12.37 -3.33 -21.27
C ALA A 411 11.68 -3.27 -19.89
N PHE A 412 11.43 -2.08 -19.37
CA PHE A 412 10.76 -1.92 -18.06
C PHE A 412 9.28 -2.36 -18.12
N GLY A 413 8.57 -2.05 -19.21
CA GLY A 413 7.18 -2.49 -19.38
C GLY A 413 7.05 -4.01 -19.41
N LEU A 414 7.93 -4.71 -20.16
CA LEU A 414 7.96 -6.18 -20.19
C LEU A 414 8.37 -6.77 -18.85
N ALA A 415 9.49 -6.31 -18.26
CA ALA A 415 10.00 -6.83 -17.01
C ALA A 415 8.98 -6.67 -15.87
N ALA A 416 8.35 -5.48 -15.74
CA ALA A 416 7.32 -5.26 -14.74
C ALA A 416 6.04 -6.06 -14.99
N THR A 417 5.68 -6.31 -16.26
CA THR A 417 4.55 -7.18 -16.61
C THR A 417 4.81 -8.62 -16.19
N LEU A 418 5.99 -9.15 -16.52
CA LEU A 418 6.40 -10.51 -16.12
C LEU A 418 6.46 -10.65 -14.59
N PHE A 419 7.02 -9.65 -13.91
CA PHE A 419 7.04 -9.62 -12.45
C PHE A 419 5.63 -9.60 -11.86
N SER A 420 4.71 -8.79 -12.39
CA SER A 420 3.32 -8.76 -11.91
C SER A 420 2.57 -10.08 -12.18
N CYS A 421 2.83 -10.73 -13.30
CA CYS A 421 2.30 -12.07 -13.57
C CYS A 421 2.86 -13.11 -12.59
N TYR A 422 4.16 -13.04 -12.29
CA TYR A 422 4.79 -13.92 -11.31
C TYR A 422 4.21 -13.73 -9.90
N LEU A 423 3.97 -12.48 -9.47
CA LEU A 423 3.31 -12.21 -8.20
C LEU A 423 1.89 -12.81 -8.11
N ILE A 424 1.11 -12.72 -9.21
CA ILE A 424 -0.23 -13.33 -9.25
C ILE A 424 -0.14 -14.86 -9.20
N TYR A 425 0.88 -15.44 -9.82
CA TYR A 425 1.12 -16.89 -9.78
C TYR A 425 1.48 -17.37 -8.37
N GLU A 426 2.33 -16.62 -7.64
CA GLU A 426 2.71 -16.91 -6.26
C GLU A 426 1.58 -16.64 -5.24
N ALA A 427 0.56 -15.87 -5.62
CA ALA A 427 -0.58 -15.63 -4.75
C ALA A 427 -1.38 -16.92 -4.57
N ASN A 428 -1.72 -17.24 -3.31
CA ASN A 428 -2.58 -18.38 -2.99
C ASN A 428 -3.93 -18.23 -3.71
N ILE A 429 -4.44 -19.36 -4.24
CA ILE A 429 -5.72 -19.41 -4.96
C ILE A 429 -6.87 -18.84 -4.12
N GLU A 430 -6.86 -19.08 -2.80
CA GLU A 430 -7.87 -18.55 -1.88
C GLU A 430 -7.90 -17.01 -1.87
N LEU A 431 -6.72 -16.38 -1.85
CA LEU A 431 -6.60 -14.92 -1.89
C LEU A 431 -7.06 -14.36 -3.25
N LEU A 432 -6.78 -15.06 -4.35
CA LEU A 432 -7.26 -14.66 -5.68
C LEU A 432 -8.79 -14.75 -5.77
N VAL A 433 -9.40 -15.77 -5.17
CA VAL A 433 -10.87 -15.90 -5.06
C VAL A 433 -11.45 -14.75 -4.25
N VAL A 434 -10.85 -14.41 -3.10
CA VAL A 434 -11.25 -13.25 -2.30
C VAL A 434 -11.17 -11.96 -3.13
N ALA A 435 -10.08 -11.77 -3.87
CA ALA A 435 -9.92 -10.61 -4.75
C ALA A 435 -11.01 -10.56 -5.84
N CYS A 436 -11.29 -11.67 -6.52
CA CYS A 436 -12.36 -11.75 -7.52
C CYS A 436 -13.73 -11.43 -6.90
N THR A 437 -14.01 -11.95 -5.71
CA THR A 437 -15.26 -11.67 -4.97
C THR A 437 -15.40 -10.19 -4.64
N ILE A 438 -14.33 -9.55 -4.17
CA ILE A 438 -14.31 -8.12 -3.90
C ILE A 438 -14.55 -7.31 -5.18
N PHE A 439 -13.97 -7.70 -6.32
CA PHE A 439 -14.23 -7.04 -7.60
C PHE A 439 -15.69 -7.17 -8.02
N VAL A 440 -16.33 -8.35 -7.84
CA VAL A 440 -17.76 -8.57 -8.13
C VAL A 440 -18.66 -7.67 -7.27
N ILE A 441 -18.33 -7.49 -5.98
CA ILE A 441 -19.04 -6.57 -5.08
C ILE A 441 -19.00 -5.13 -5.62
N GLY A 442 -17.96 -4.76 -6.36
CA GLY A 442 -17.84 -3.44 -7.01
C GLY A 442 -18.74 -3.24 -8.23
N PHE A 443 -19.20 -4.30 -8.91
CA PHE A 443 -19.95 -4.19 -10.17
C PHE A 443 -21.24 -3.33 -10.08
N PRO A 444 -22.05 -3.40 -9.01
CA PRO A 444 -23.18 -2.50 -8.85
C PRO A 444 -22.81 -1.02 -8.90
N ILE A 445 -21.62 -0.65 -8.38
CA ILE A 445 -21.13 0.74 -8.42
C ILE A 445 -20.85 1.15 -9.87
N TYR A 446 -20.25 0.25 -10.68
CA TYR A 446 -20.01 0.50 -12.10
C TYR A 446 -21.30 0.61 -12.89
N LEU A 447 -22.24 -0.30 -12.66
CA LEU A 447 -23.58 -0.26 -13.29
C LEU A 447 -24.31 1.03 -12.95
N TRP A 448 -24.24 1.49 -11.71
CA TRP A 448 -24.84 2.76 -11.29
C TRP A 448 -24.16 3.96 -11.96
N ALA A 449 -22.82 3.96 -12.08
CA ALA A 449 -22.07 5.02 -12.75
C ALA A 449 -22.46 5.13 -14.24
N ARG A 450 -22.74 4.00 -14.90
CA ARG A 450 -22.99 3.86 -16.35
C ARG A 450 -24.45 3.71 -16.75
N ARG A 451 -25.41 3.89 -15.83
CA ARG A 451 -26.84 3.64 -16.06
C ARG A 451 -27.47 4.39 -17.26
N LYS A 452 -26.82 5.44 -17.75
CA LYS A 452 -27.30 6.26 -18.87
C LYS A 452 -26.55 6.03 -20.19
N GLU A 453 -25.60 5.12 -20.22
CA GLU A 453 -24.70 4.86 -21.35
C GLU A 453 -24.63 3.34 -21.61
N GLN A 454 -23.99 2.94 -22.71
CA GLN A 454 -23.67 1.53 -22.93
C GLN A 454 -22.73 1.03 -21.82
N VAL A 455 -23.17 0.03 -21.07
CA VAL A 455 -22.48 -0.43 -19.85
C VAL A 455 -21.21 -1.17 -20.19
N PHE A 456 -21.28 -2.15 -21.09
CA PHE A 456 -20.15 -2.99 -21.47
C PHE A 456 -19.98 -3.08 -23.00
N THR A 457 -18.76 -3.08 -23.47
CA THR A 457 -18.38 -3.63 -24.78
C THR A 457 -18.36 -5.16 -24.69
N LYS A 458 -18.34 -5.86 -25.86
CA LYS A 458 -18.31 -7.33 -25.88
C LYS A 458 -17.10 -7.92 -25.11
N SER A 459 -15.93 -7.30 -25.23
CA SER A 459 -14.72 -7.72 -24.51
C SER A 459 -14.79 -7.47 -23.00
N GLU A 460 -15.35 -6.33 -22.62
CA GLU A 460 -15.56 -5.98 -21.20
C GLU A 460 -16.58 -6.92 -20.53
N ALA A 461 -17.67 -7.25 -21.24
CA ALA A 461 -18.67 -8.22 -20.76
C ALA A 461 -18.05 -9.62 -20.57
N CYS A 462 -17.21 -10.07 -21.50
CA CYS A 462 -16.51 -11.34 -21.37
C CYS A 462 -15.61 -11.34 -20.11
N LEU A 463 -14.81 -10.30 -19.91
CA LEU A 463 -13.97 -10.16 -18.71
C LEU A 463 -14.81 -10.13 -17.42
N ALA A 464 -15.92 -9.39 -17.39
CA ALA A 464 -16.81 -9.35 -16.23
C ALA A 464 -17.36 -10.73 -15.89
N VAL A 465 -17.80 -11.49 -16.91
CA VAL A 465 -18.29 -12.87 -16.73
C VAL A 465 -17.19 -13.79 -16.20
N ILE A 466 -15.97 -13.69 -16.72
CA ILE A 466 -14.82 -14.48 -16.22
C ILE A 466 -14.58 -14.21 -14.73
N ILE A 467 -14.57 -12.94 -14.30
CA ILE A 467 -14.38 -12.57 -12.89
C ILE A 467 -15.51 -13.13 -12.02
N VAL A 468 -16.76 -13.05 -12.48
CA VAL A 468 -17.93 -13.61 -11.75
C VAL A 468 -17.82 -15.13 -11.63
N ILE A 469 -17.49 -15.83 -12.72
CA ILE A 469 -17.32 -17.29 -12.70
C ILE A 469 -16.18 -17.68 -11.75
N ALA A 470 -15.03 -17.00 -11.82
CA ALA A 470 -13.91 -17.25 -10.92
C ALA A 470 -14.29 -17.06 -9.44
N ALA A 471 -15.05 -16.01 -9.12
CA ALA A 471 -15.55 -15.79 -7.77
C ALA A 471 -16.52 -16.89 -7.31
N ILE A 472 -17.50 -17.28 -8.15
CA ILE A 472 -18.48 -18.32 -7.81
C ILE A 472 -17.81 -19.69 -7.63
N VAL A 473 -17.02 -20.12 -8.62
CA VAL A 473 -16.33 -21.42 -8.59
C VAL A 473 -15.40 -21.49 -7.39
N GLY A 474 -14.63 -20.40 -7.14
CA GLY A 474 -13.72 -20.36 -6.01
C GLY A 474 -14.44 -20.41 -4.66
N ILE A 475 -15.56 -19.68 -4.48
CA ILE A 475 -16.37 -19.76 -3.26
C ILE A 475 -16.95 -21.18 -3.08
N CYS A 476 -17.48 -21.78 -4.13
CA CYS A 476 -18.01 -23.14 -4.07
C CYS A 476 -16.94 -24.16 -3.69
N SER A 477 -15.72 -24.01 -4.21
CA SER A 477 -14.57 -24.86 -3.83
C SER A 477 -14.18 -24.67 -2.36
N MET A 478 -14.13 -23.41 -1.86
CA MET A 478 -13.80 -23.13 -0.47
C MET A 478 -14.85 -23.67 0.53
N VAL A 479 -16.12 -23.73 0.13
CA VAL A 479 -17.22 -24.26 0.95
C VAL A 479 -17.34 -25.78 0.80
N GLY A 480 -16.54 -26.42 -0.08
CA GLY A 480 -16.55 -27.86 -0.30
C GLY A 480 -17.78 -28.36 -1.10
N LEU A 481 -18.35 -27.50 -1.94
CA LEU A 481 -19.47 -27.86 -2.83
C LEU A 481 -19.00 -28.44 -4.17
N ILE A 482 -17.73 -28.23 -4.53
CA ILE A 482 -17.08 -28.74 -5.73
C ILE A 482 -15.66 -29.19 -5.38
#